data_f6ea6ffdc54717ab93e6649486bf8994
#
_entry.id   f6ea6ffdc54717ab93e6649486bf8994
#
_cell.length_a   1.000
_cell.length_b   1.000
_cell.length_c   1.000
_cell.angle_alpha   90.00
_cell.angle_beta   90.00
_cell.angle_gamma   90.00
#
_symmetry.space_group_name_H-M   'P 1'
#
loop_
_entity.id
_entity.type
_entity.pdbx_description
1 polymer ?
#
loop_
_entity_poly.entity_id
_entity_poly.type
_entity_poly.pdbx_seq_one_letter_code
_entity_poly.pdbx_strand_id
1 'polypeptide(L)'
;IGLDTKDTAFPLTHWVMMSMTSPGSHNEADETYTASFPTAEEKKAADRERLAEKLQAMTAGDLLSLVHAKVENTWGRGSNGYPVYLENCLRTDGLYPYLFGDHKDFVILYHQGYYLCLLLGIFYDLLRTVRKKQWDSYVFQLTFLGAVLFYLLWETGSQYSLPFLFVLQFLAENGVEQWEEAVVSDRGKTCKLQRSICLVLLAGLLVFAIGNYSVFIGQTQEYTHPVVMQLLANEELSIGKEKLLQTFEASQPFDRVIFQWRNDDGSSDAVYEAVLASETGVIAEEEITGAGQPYNGATVLSFPMVTPDGTQMYTLSIRKKSGTDELRFVTYSMGYYDAYAGGTLTLGGQELTKDLLLSVSRTEIKTYTTAKRYWAFTAFFIAALAMLFV
;
A
#
# COMPACT_ATOMS: atom_id res chain seq x y z
N ILE A 1 -24.80 -15.02 -21.46
CA ILE A 1 -25.07 -13.56 -21.41
C ILE A 1 -23.77 -12.90 -21.82
N GLY A 2 -23.62 -12.57 -23.14
CA GLY A 2 -22.48 -11.83 -23.63
C GLY A 2 -22.68 -10.34 -23.33
N LEU A 3 -22.09 -9.85 -22.24
CA LEU A 3 -21.94 -8.41 -22.04
C LEU A 3 -20.87 -7.93 -23.03
N ASP A 4 -21.24 -7.01 -23.92
CA ASP A 4 -20.27 -6.32 -24.75
C ASP A 4 -19.52 -5.30 -23.88
N THR A 5 -18.33 -5.68 -23.42
CA THR A 5 -17.48 -4.84 -22.57
C THR A 5 -16.46 -4.04 -23.37
N LYS A 6 -16.55 -4.05 -24.70
CA LYS A 6 -15.52 -3.46 -25.58
C LYS A 6 -15.23 -1.99 -25.28
N ASP A 7 -16.29 -1.22 -25.07
CA ASP A 7 -16.15 0.23 -24.82
C ASP A 7 -16.02 0.57 -23.32
N THR A 8 -16.40 -0.35 -22.42
CA THR A 8 -16.22 -0.14 -20.97
C THR A 8 -14.84 -0.55 -20.46
N ALA A 9 -14.17 -1.48 -21.12
CA ALA A 9 -12.84 -1.94 -20.73
C ALA A 9 -11.75 -0.90 -21.05
N PHE A 10 -10.72 -0.88 -20.20
CA PHE A 10 -9.50 -0.11 -20.47
C PHE A 10 -8.65 -0.82 -21.54
N PRO A 11 -8.20 -0.10 -22.60
CA PRO A 11 -7.32 -0.67 -23.60
C PRO A 11 -5.91 -0.89 -23.04
N LEU A 12 -5.11 -1.74 -23.71
CA LEU A 12 -3.72 -1.99 -23.30
C LEU A 12 -2.86 -0.70 -23.26
N THR A 13 -3.19 0.28 -24.07
CA THR A 13 -2.52 1.59 -24.10
C THR A 13 -2.64 2.34 -22.79
N HIS A 14 -3.75 2.16 -22.06
CA HIS A 14 -3.97 2.75 -20.75
C HIS A 14 -2.90 2.33 -19.74
N TRP A 15 -2.65 1.03 -19.63
CA TRP A 15 -1.69 0.49 -18.68
C TRP A 15 -0.25 0.95 -18.96
N VAL A 16 0.11 1.08 -20.25
CA VAL A 16 1.42 1.60 -20.64
C VAL A 16 1.50 3.10 -20.37
N MET A 17 0.46 3.87 -20.66
CA MET A 17 0.42 5.33 -20.46
C MET A 17 0.46 5.66 -18.97
N MET A 18 -0.36 4.99 -18.16
CA MET A 18 -0.42 5.15 -16.69
C MET A 18 0.92 4.79 -16.04
N SER A 19 1.58 3.75 -16.55
CA SER A 19 2.87 3.28 -16.03
C SER A 19 4.02 4.28 -16.20
N MET A 20 3.86 5.35 -16.98
CA MET A 20 4.84 6.42 -17.14
C MET A 20 4.71 7.53 -16.07
N THR A 21 3.83 7.36 -15.10
CA THR A 21 3.76 8.24 -13.90
C THR A 21 4.43 7.52 -12.73
N SER A 22 5.44 8.14 -12.10
CA SER A 22 6.16 7.51 -10.96
C SER A 22 5.21 7.20 -9.79
N PRO A 23 5.31 6.03 -9.17
CA PRO A 23 6.28 4.92 -9.35
C PRO A 23 5.91 3.89 -10.42
N GLY A 24 5.00 4.20 -11.33
CA GLY A 24 4.53 3.30 -12.39
C GLY A 24 3.36 2.41 -11.96
N SER A 25 2.77 2.67 -10.80
CA SER A 25 1.60 1.98 -10.28
C SER A 25 0.30 2.67 -10.71
N HIS A 26 -0.82 2.06 -10.36
CA HIS A 26 -2.15 2.65 -10.54
C HIS A 26 -2.19 4.08 -10.01
N ASN A 27 -2.81 4.98 -10.77
CA ASN A 27 -3.15 6.33 -10.33
C ASN A 27 -4.52 6.76 -10.88
N GLU A 28 -5.29 7.38 -10.03
CA GLU A 28 -6.68 7.75 -10.29
C GLU A 28 -6.80 8.83 -11.40
N ALA A 29 -5.82 9.72 -11.52
CA ALA A 29 -5.86 10.78 -12.51
C ALA A 29 -5.77 10.25 -13.95
N ASP A 30 -4.93 9.24 -14.19
CA ASP A 30 -4.81 8.60 -15.50
C ASP A 30 -6.00 7.67 -15.78
N GLU A 31 -6.53 7.01 -14.75
CA GLU A 31 -7.75 6.19 -14.85
C GLU A 31 -8.94 7.06 -15.25
N THR A 32 -9.20 8.14 -14.53
CA THR A 32 -10.27 9.09 -14.81
C THR A 32 -10.14 9.70 -16.21
N TYR A 33 -8.91 10.04 -16.61
CA TYR A 33 -8.64 10.56 -17.95
C TYR A 33 -9.08 9.58 -19.04
N THR A 34 -8.63 8.33 -18.98
CA THR A 34 -9.01 7.32 -19.97
C THR A 34 -10.51 7.01 -19.91
N ALA A 35 -11.10 6.94 -18.71
CA ALA A 35 -12.53 6.67 -18.52
C ALA A 35 -13.43 7.78 -19.11
N SER A 36 -12.93 9.00 -19.27
CA SER A 36 -13.70 10.12 -19.82
C SER A 36 -14.05 9.96 -21.32
N PHE A 37 -13.41 9.05 -22.02
CA PHE A 37 -13.65 8.80 -23.44
C PHE A 37 -14.66 7.66 -23.63
N PRO A 38 -15.69 7.83 -24.47
CA PRO A 38 -16.82 6.91 -24.55
C PRO A 38 -16.53 5.59 -25.28
N THR A 39 -15.58 5.57 -26.23
CA THR A 39 -15.30 4.38 -27.06
C THR A 39 -13.87 3.88 -26.88
N ALA A 40 -13.65 2.58 -27.12
CA ALA A 40 -12.34 1.96 -27.03
C ALA A 40 -11.30 2.59 -27.98
N GLU A 41 -11.73 3.07 -29.14
CA GLU A 41 -10.81 3.69 -30.10
C GLU A 41 -10.43 5.11 -29.68
N GLU A 42 -11.35 5.88 -29.11
CA GLU A 42 -11.05 7.19 -28.53
C GLU A 42 -10.14 7.07 -27.30
N LYS A 43 -10.41 6.13 -26.42
CA LYS A 43 -9.51 5.80 -25.29
C LYS A 43 -8.08 5.51 -25.77
N LYS A 44 -7.92 4.63 -26.77
CA LYS A 44 -6.59 4.30 -27.34
C LYS A 44 -5.89 5.50 -27.95
N ALA A 45 -6.63 6.38 -28.64
CA ALA A 45 -6.07 7.56 -29.25
C ALA A 45 -5.58 8.55 -28.19
N ALA A 46 -6.43 8.84 -27.20
CA ALA A 46 -6.12 9.71 -26.07
C ALA A 46 -4.94 9.20 -25.24
N ASP A 47 -4.91 7.90 -24.91
CA ASP A 47 -3.80 7.28 -24.17
C ASP A 47 -2.46 7.43 -24.91
N ARG A 48 -2.46 7.24 -26.25
CA ARG A 48 -1.24 7.39 -27.06
C ARG A 48 -0.74 8.82 -27.09
N GLU A 49 -1.66 9.78 -27.21
CA GLU A 49 -1.33 11.20 -27.18
C GLU A 49 -0.72 11.57 -25.82
N ARG A 50 -1.40 11.23 -24.73
CA ARG A 50 -0.92 11.48 -23.35
C ARG A 50 0.39 10.75 -23.05
N LEU A 51 0.59 9.54 -23.55
CA LEU A 51 1.86 8.82 -23.44
C LEU A 51 2.99 9.57 -24.14
N ALA A 52 2.73 10.08 -25.37
CA ALA A 52 3.72 10.86 -26.10
C ALA A 52 4.07 12.17 -25.38
N GLU A 53 3.09 12.87 -24.82
CA GLU A 53 3.32 14.06 -23.99
C GLU A 53 4.19 13.77 -22.77
N LYS A 54 3.86 12.71 -22.01
CA LYS A 54 4.66 12.28 -20.85
C LYS A 54 6.11 11.98 -21.24
N LEU A 55 6.32 11.22 -22.32
CA LEU A 55 7.66 10.87 -22.78
C LEU A 55 8.46 12.08 -23.27
N GLN A 56 7.80 13.05 -23.96
CA GLN A 56 8.44 14.28 -24.42
C GLN A 56 8.82 15.21 -23.26
N ALA A 57 8.04 15.21 -22.19
CA ALA A 57 8.31 16.01 -20.99
C ALA A 57 9.44 15.44 -20.10
N MET A 58 9.75 14.14 -20.24
CA MET A 58 10.76 13.48 -19.42
C MET A 58 12.17 13.80 -19.88
N THR A 59 13.04 14.17 -18.94
CA THR A 59 14.48 14.16 -19.13
C THR A 59 15.06 12.75 -18.98
N ALA A 60 16.33 12.54 -19.40
CA ALA A 60 17.00 11.27 -19.17
C ALA A 60 17.12 10.93 -17.65
N GLY A 61 17.21 11.95 -16.79
CA GLY A 61 17.21 11.78 -15.33
C GLY A 61 15.86 11.31 -14.81
N ASP A 62 14.76 11.86 -15.32
CA ASP A 62 13.40 11.46 -14.93
C ASP A 62 13.12 10.02 -15.36
N LEU A 63 13.55 9.64 -16.56
CA LEU A 63 13.43 8.26 -17.04
C LEU A 63 14.21 7.28 -16.16
N LEU A 64 15.45 7.61 -15.78
CA LEU A 64 16.25 6.77 -14.90
C LEU A 64 15.60 6.65 -13.52
N SER A 65 15.07 7.74 -12.98
CA SER A 65 14.34 7.76 -11.71
C SER A 65 13.05 6.92 -11.77
N LEU A 66 12.33 6.99 -12.88
CA LEU A 66 11.14 6.15 -13.11
C LEU A 66 11.51 4.67 -13.18
N VAL A 67 12.56 4.31 -13.93
CA VAL A 67 13.06 2.92 -14.00
C VAL A 67 13.43 2.41 -12.60
N HIS A 68 14.17 3.21 -11.83
CA HIS A 68 14.52 2.86 -10.45
C HIS A 68 13.27 2.63 -9.58
N ALA A 69 12.32 3.57 -9.61
CA ALA A 69 11.09 3.48 -8.84
C ALA A 69 10.25 2.24 -9.23
N LYS A 70 10.18 1.92 -10.53
CA LYS A 70 9.48 0.73 -11.03
C LYS A 70 10.13 -0.57 -10.56
N VAL A 71 11.46 -0.66 -10.64
CA VAL A 71 12.20 -1.83 -10.15
C VAL A 71 12.03 -1.99 -8.64
N GLU A 72 12.13 -0.89 -7.88
CA GLU A 72 11.91 -0.91 -6.45
C GLU A 72 10.47 -1.35 -6.10
N ASN A 73 9.47 -0.79 -6.76
CA ASN A 73 8.07 -1.10 -6.48
C ASN A 73 7.71 -2.56 -6.76
N THR A 74 8.25 -3.17 -7.82
CA THR A 74 7.95 -4.56 -8.18
C THR A 74 8.87 -5.56 -7.51
N TRP A 75 10.18 -5.27 -7.46
CA TRP A 75 11.22 -6.24 -7.08
C TRP A 75 11.99 -5.87 -5.81
N GLY A 76 11.74 -4.71 -5.19
CA GLY A 76 12.48 -4.26 -4.02
C GLY A 76 11.92 -4.73 -2.68
N ARG A 77 10.67 -5.21 -2.64
CA ARG A 77 9.93 -5.48 -1.39
C ARG A 77 9.66 -6.95 -1.17
N GLY A 78 10.30 -7.53 -0.17
CA GLY A 78 10.10 -8.93 0.21
C GLY A 78 8.71 -9.26 0.76
N SER A 79 7.96 -8.28 1.21
CA SER A 79 6.57 -8.45 1.66
C SER A 79 5.56 -8.66 0.53
N ASN A 80 5.94 -8.39 -0.73
CA ASN A 80 5.08 -8.50 -1.91
C ASN A 80 3.72 -7.77 -1.75
N GLY A 81 3.69 -6.71 -0.96
CA GLY A 81 2.51 -5.87 -0.74
C GLY A 81 1.44 -6.44 0.17
N TYR A 82 1.64 -7.61 0.80
CA TYR A 82 0.60 -8.22 1.64
C TYR A 82 0.02 -7.28 2.71
N PRO A 83 0.78 -6.37 3.35
CA PRO A 83 0.21 -5.50 4.37
C PRO A 83 -0.87 -4.57 3.84
N VAL A 84 -0.78 -4.18 2.56
CA VAL A 84 -1.75 -3.27 1.92
C VAL A 84 -2.99 -4.04 1.44
N TYR A 85 -2.79 -5.22 0.83
CA TYR A 85 -3.89 -5.95 0.19
C TYR A 85 -4.70 -6.82 1.15
N LEU A 86 -4.14 -7.19 2.30
CA LEU A 86 -4.79 -8.07 3.27
C LEU A 86 -5.12 -7.38 4.60
N GLU A 87 -4.86 -6.07 4.73
CA GLU A 87 -5.10 -5.33 5.97
C GLU A 87 -6.58 -5.32 6.38
N ASN A 88 -7.50 -5.35 5.40
CA ASN A 88 -8.94 -5.36 5.62
C ASN A 88 -9.47 -6.75 6.02
N CYS A 89 -8.81 -7.41 6.96
CA CYS A 89 -9.29 -8.66 7.51
C CYS A 89 -10.38 -8.41 8.56
N LEU A 90 -11.49 -9.15 8.47
CA LEU A 90 -12.60 -9.10 9.43
C LEU A 90 -12.24 -9.64 10.82
N ARG A 91 -11.07 -10.28 10.98
CA ARG A 91 -10.61 -10.86 12.24
C ARG A 91 -9.32 -10.20 12.70
N THR A 92 -9.33 -9.71 13.92
CA THR A 92 -8.19 -9.04 14.56
C THR A 92 -7.52 -9.90 15.63
N ASP A 93 -7.91 -11.18 15.73
CA ASP A 93 -7.34 -12.16 16.66
C ASP A 93 -6.21 -13.00 16.03
N GLY A 94 -5.57 -13.84 16.83
CA GLY A 94 -4.57 -14.81 16.38
C GLY A 94 -3.30 -14.19 15.79
N LEU A 95 -3.09 -14.33 14.48
CA LEU A 95 -1.90 -13.83 13.77
C LEU A 95 -1.96 -12.35 13.39
N TYR A 96 -3.13 -11.71 13.50
CA TYR A 96 -3.31 -10.30 13.11
C TYR A 96 -2.27 -9.34 13.71
N PRO A 97 -1.94 -9.40 15.03
CA PRO A 97 -0.96 -8.51 15.62
C PRO A 97 0.44 -8.59 14.97
N TYR A 98 0.79 -9.75 14.42
CA TYR A 98 2.08 -10.00 13.77
C TYR A 98 2.08 -9.69 12.29
N LEU A 99 0.94 -9.82 11.60
CA LEU A 99 0.85 -9.58 10.16
C LEU A 99 0.48 -8.14 9.84
N PHE A 100 -0.42 -7.53 10.61
CA PHE A 100 -1.01 -6.23 10.33
C PHE A 100 -0.97 -5.25 11.52
N GLY A 101 -0.88 -5.76 12.74
CA GLY A 101 -0.85 -4.96 13.97
C GLY A 101 0.54 -4.53 14.41
N ASP A 102 0.72 -4.35 15.70
CA ASP A 102 1.89 -3.73 16.32
C ASP A 102 3.22 -4.47 16.09
N HIS A 103 3.17 -5.74 15.71
CA HIS A 103 4.36 -6.57 15.47
C HIS A 103 4.65 -6.79 13.98
N LYS A 104 3.89 -6.16 13.06
CA LYS A 104 4.02 -6.35 11.60
C LYS A 104 5.43 -6.03 11.08
N ASP A 105 6.08 -5.03 11.65
CA ASP A 105 7.41 -4.61 11.21
C ASP A 105 8.45 -5.72 11.36
N PHE A 106 8.32 -6.57 12.38
CA PHE A 106 9.21 -7.71 12.56
C PHE A 106 9.07 -8.72 11.42
N VAL A 107 7.83 -9.03 11.02
CA VAL A 107 7.55 -9.98 9.92
C VAL A 107 7.96 -9.38 8.58
N ILE A 108 7.67 -8.11 8.33
CA ILE A 108 8.09 -7.39 7.12
C ILE A 108 9.61 -7.42 6.99
N LEU A 109 10.33 -7.14 8.08
CA LEU A 109 11.79 -7.14 8.07
C LEU A 109 12.38 -8.54 7.85
N TYR A 110 11.78 -9.58 8.46
CA TYR A 110 12.17 -10.97 8.23
C TYR A 110 12.01 -11.32 6.74
N HIS A 111 10.86 -11.00 6.14
CA HIS A 111 10.63 -11.22 4.71
C HIS A 111 11.63 -10.43 3.85
N GLN A 112 11.92 -9.18 4.20
CA GLN A 112 12.89 -8.36 3.47
C GLN A 112 14.31 -8.97 3.54
N GLY A 113 14.72 -9.45 4.72
CA GLY A 113 16.00 -10.12 4.90
C GLY A 113 16.12 -11.39 4.05
N TYR A 114 15.10 -12.24 4.12
CA TYR A 114 15.03 -13.45 3.29
C TYR A 114 15.09 -13.12 1.79
N TYR A 115 14.31 -12.13 1.36
CA TYR A 115 14.28 -11.70 -0.04
C TYR A 115 15.61 -11.16 -0.55
N LEU A 116 16.33 -10.41 0.28
CA LEU A 116 17.70 -9.96 -0.06
C LEU A 116 18.66 -11.13 -0.22
N CYS A 117 18.54 -12.18 0.60
CA CYS A 117 19.33 -13.40 0.42
C CYS A 117 19.03 -14.09 -0.93
N LEU A 118 17.74 -14.15 -1.33
CA LEU A 118 17.36 -14.66 -2.67
C LEU A 118 18.01 -13.84 -3.78
N LEU A 119 17.92 -12.51 -3.71
CA LEU A 119 18.52 -11.63 -4.72
C LEU A 119 20.04 -11.77 -4.81
N LEU A 120 20.72 -11.98 -3.69
CA LEU A 120 22.17 -12.26 -3.67
C LEU A 120 22.50 -13.59 -4.34
N GLY A 121 21.72 -14.64 -4.08
CA GLY A 121 21.87 -15.93 -4.75
C GLY A 121 21.67 -15.80 -6.27
N ILE A 122 20.61 -15.12 -6.71
CA ILE A 122 20.35 -14.84 -8.13
C ILE A 122 21.49 -14.06 -8.77
N PHE A 123 21.99 -13.05 -8.10
CA PHE A 123 23.12 -12.26 -8.60
C PHE A 123 24.37 -13.13 -8.82
N TYR A 124 24.61 -14.07 -7.90
CA TYR A 124 25.75 -15.00 -8.03
C TYR A 124 25.53 -15.98 -9.18
N ASP A 125 24.34 -16.55 -9.36
CA ASP A 125 23.99 -17.40 -10.49
C ASP A 125 24.23 -16.70 -11.83
N LEU A 126 23.73 -15.46 -11.97
CA LEU A 126 23.94 -14.64 -13.16
C LEU A 126 25.42 -14.33 -13.44
N LEU A 127 26.18 -13.95 -12.41
CA LEU A 127 27.61 -13.69 -12.53
C LEU A 127 28.35 -14.90 -13.05
N ARG A 128 28.04 -16.07 -12.51
CA ARG A 128 28.72 -17.32 -12.88
C ARG A 128 28.33 -17.77 -14.28
N THR A 129 27.06 -17.67 -14.64
CA THR A 129 26.56 -17.95 -16.00
C THR A 129 27.34 -17.13 -17.02
N VAL A 130 27.48 -15.82 -16.81
CA VAL A 130 28.23 -14.94 -17.70
C VAL A 130 29.71 -15.31 -17.78
N ARG A 131 30.35 -15.59 -16.62
CA ARG A 131 31.80 -15.89 -16.54
C ARG A 131 32.17 -17.26 -17.07
N LYS A 132 31.38 -18.29 -16.74
CA LYS A 132 31.68 -19.68 -17.11
C LYS A 132 30.99 -20.15 -18.38
N LYS A 133 30.05 -19.34 -18.92
CA LYS A 133 29.21 -19.69 -20.08
C LYS A 133 28.42 -20.99 -19.85
N GLN A 134 28.03 -21.25 -18.61
CA GLN A 134 27.14 -22.36 -18.21
C GLN A 134 25.72 -21.85 -18.20
N TRP A 135 24.87 -22.49 -19.02
CA TRP A 135 23.50 -22.02 -19.27
C TRP A 135 22.45 -22.98 -18.72
N ASP A 136 22.75 -23.66 -17.64
CA ASP A 136 21.86 -24.72 -17.10
C ASP A 136 20.53 -24.16 -16.59
N SER A 137 20.53 -22.93 -16.10
CA SER A 137 19.34 -22.20 -15.60
C SER A 137 18.79 -21.15 -16.58
N TYR A 138 19.23 -21.14 -17.84
CA TYR A 138 18.94 -20.06 -18.79
C TYR A 138 17.44 -19.77 -18.98
N VAL A 139 16.58 -20.79 -18.93
CA VAL A 139 15.13 -20.62 -19.10
C VAL A 139 14.56 -19.76 -17.97
N PHE A 140 14.97 -20.03 -16.74
CA PHE A 140 14.53 -19.25 -15.58
C PHE A 140 15.12 -17.85 -15.57
N GLN A 141 16.40 -17.71 -16.01
CA GLN A 141 17.06 -16.40 -16.16
C GLN A 141 16.35 -15.54 -17.21
N LEU A 142 15.99 -16.13 -18.37
CA LEU A 142 15.25 -15.45 -19.43
C LEU A 142 13.82 -15.09 -18.98
N THR A 143 13.17 -15.97 -18.22
CA THR A 143 11.85 -15.70 -17.66
C THR A 143 11.91 -14.52 -16.68
N PHE A 144 12.89 -14.49 -15.79
CA PHE A 144 13.06 -13.37 -14.87
C PHE A 144 13.41 -12.07 -15.60
N LEU A 145 14.34 -12.10 -16.54
CA LEU A 145 14.68 -10.94 -17.38
C LEU A 145 13.47 -10.43 -18.17
N GLY A 146 12.71 -11.35 -18.76
CA GLY A 146 11.47 -11.02 -19.48
C GLY A 146 10.44 -10.34 -18.56
N ALA A 147 10.28 -10.85 -17.33
CA ALA A 147 9.39 -10.23 -16.35
C ALA A 147 9.86 -8.83 -15.94
N VAL A 148 11.16 -8.64 -15.70
CA VAL A 148 11.72 -7.31 -15.38
C VAL A 148 11.45 -6.34 -16.53
N LEU A 149 11.78 -6.72 -17.77
CA LEU A 149 11.55 -5.88 -18.95
C LEU A 149 10.07 -5.58 -19.19
N PHE A 150 9.20 -6.57 -18.97
CA PHE A 150 7.75 -6.38 -19.07
C PHE A 150 7.24 -5.31 -18.11
N TYR A 151 7.60 -5.37 -16.81
CA TYR A 151 7.16 -4.40 -15.82
C TYR A 151 7.86 -3.04 -15.93
N LEU A 152 8.95 -2.91 -16.69
CA LEU A 152 9.45 -1.59 -17.07
C LEU A 152 8.50 -0.84 -18.02
N LEU A 153 7.72 -1.57 -18.83
CA LEU A 153 6.76 -1.01 -19.78
C LEU A 153 5.33 -1.01 -19.25
N TRP A 154 5.01 -1.92 -18.33
CA TRP A 154 3.67 -2.13 -17.77
C TRP A 154 3.52 -1.46 -16.41
N GLU A 155 2.28 -1.40 -15.92
CA GLU A 155 1.98 -1.04 -14.54
C GLU A 155 2.81 -1.88 -13.55
N THR A 156 3.22 -1.25 -12.44
CA THR A 156 4.01 -1.89 -11.38
C THR A 156 3.24 -2.01 -10.08
N GLY A 157 3.52 -3.05 -9.34
CA GLY A 157 2.99 -3.27 -7.99
C GLY A 157 3.77 -4.36 -7.29
N SER A 158 3.91 -4.25 -5.99
CA SER A 158 4.68 -5.22 -5.20
C SER A 158 4.13 -6.65 -5.27
N GLN A 159 2.82 -6.82 -5.48
CA GLN A 159 2.17 -8.11 -5.67
C GLN A 159 2.53 -8.80 -7.01
N TYR A 160 3.02 -8.06 -7.98
CA TYR A 160 3.34 -8.61 -9.31
C TYR A 160 4.59 -9.48 -9.32
N SER A 161 5.43 -9.41 -8.29
CA SER A 161 6.56 -10.33 -8.09
C SER A 161 6.14 -11.72 -7.59
N LEU A 162 4.94 -11.87 -7.00
CA LEU A 162 4.45 -13.13 -6.42
C LEU A 162 4.50 -14.33 -7.39
N PRO A 163 4.03 -14.23 -8.65
CA PRO A 163 4.08 -15.34 -9.60
C PRO A 163 5.50 -15.82 -9.91
N PHE A 164 6.49 -14.95 -9.70
CA PHE A 164 7.89 -15.21 -10.00
C PHE A 164 8.70 -15.72 -8.79
N LEU A 165 8.11 -15.79 -7.58
CA LEU A 165 8.83 -16.27 -6.39
C LEU A 165 9.45 -17.65 -6.60
N PHE A 166 8.76 -18.54 -7.29
CA PHE A 166 9.29 -19.85 -7.66
C PHE A 166 10.55 -19.75 -8.53
N VAL A 167 10.52 -18.88 -9.55
CA VAL A 167 11.66 -18.61 -10.44
C VAL A 167 12.83 -18.01 -9.66
N LEU A 168 12.53 -17.04 -8.78
CA LEU A 168 13.55 -16.39 -7.94
C LEU A 168 14.19 -17.38 -6.98
N GLN A 169 13.39 -18.26 -6.36
CA GLN A 169 13.89 -19.27 -5.43
C GLN A 169 14.80 -20.28 -6.15
N PHE A 170 14.39 -20.78 -7.32
CA PHE A 170 15.18 -21.69 -8.11
C PHE A 170 16.53 -21.11 -8.53
N LEU A 171 16.53 -19.86 -9.01
CA LEU A 171 17.77 -19.15 -9.39
C LEU A 171 18.68 -18.90 -8.17
N ALA A 172 18.08 -18.56 -7.03
CA ALA A 172 18.84 -18.34 -5.80
C ALA A 172 19.48 -19.63 -5.29
N GLU A 173 18.73 -20.73 -5.28
CA GLU A 173 19.20 -22.07 -4.89
C GLU A 173 20.38 -22.50 -5.78
N ASN A 174 20.21 -22.41 -7.10
CA ASN A 174 21.27 -22.69 -8.05
C ASN A 174 22.52 -21.82 -7.83
N GLY A 175 22.34 -20.55 -7.48
CA GLY A 175 23.42 -19.64 -7.13
C GLY A 175 24.17 -20.07 -5.85
N VAL A 176 23.44 -20.51 -4.83
CA VAL A 176 24.01 -20.99 -3.56
C VAL A 176 24.78 -22.27 -3.79
N GLU A 177 24.23 -23.27 -4.50
CA GLU A 177 24.93 -24.51 -4.83
C GLU A 177 26.24 -24.23 -5.57
N GLN A 178 26.20 -23.35 -6.56
CA GLN A 178 27.37 -22.96 -7.32
C GLN A 178 28.40 -22.21 -6.46
N TRP A 179 27.95 -21.45 -5.46
CA TRP A 179 28.81 -20.81 -4.47
C TRP A 179 29.54 -21.85 -3.62
N GLU A 180 28.80 -22.83 -3.08
CA GLU A 180 29.37 -23.90 -2.27
C GLU A 180 30.44 -24.69 -3.04
N GLU A 181 30.15 -25.07 -4.29
CA GLU A 181 31.12 -25.75 -5.16
C GLU A 181 32.40 -24.91 -5.37
N ALA A 182 32.25 -23.59 -5.56
CA ALA A 182 33.39 -22.70 -5.76
C ALA A 182 34.25 -22.58 -4.51
N VAL A 183 33.62 -22.51 -3.33
CA VAL A 183 34.30 -22.48 -2.03
C VAL A 183 35.06 -23.76 -1.75
N VAL A 184 34.49 -24.91 -2.11
CA VAL A 184 35.11 -26.23 -1.90
C VAL A 184 36.27 -26.46 -2.88
N SER A 185 36.14 -26.03 -4.14
CA SER A 185 37.13 -26.36 -5.20
C SER A 185 38.38 -25.47 -5.21
N ASP A 186 38.32 -24.24 -4.70
CA ASP A 186 39.43 -23.29 -4.83
C ASP A 186 39.81 -22.63 -3.49
N ARG A 187 40.21 -23.46 -2.53
CA ARG A 187 40.51 -23.03 -1.14
C ARG A 187 41.67 -22.06 -0.97
N GLY A 188 42.44 -21.71 -2.01
CA GLY A 188 43.66 -20.91 -1.85
C GLY A 188 43.60 -19.47 -2.37
N LYS A 189 43.09 -19.23 -3.59
CA LYS A 189 43.08 -17.90 -4.24
C LYS A 189 41.74 -17.18 -4.15
N THR A 190 40.66 -17.91 -4.32
CA THR A 190 39.30 -17.40 -4.25
C THR A 190 38.98 -16.90 -2.85
N CYS A 191 39.50 -17.56 -1.82
CA CYS A 191 39.33 -17.18 -0.42
C CYS A 191 39.87 -15.77 -0.10
N LYS A 192 41.00 -15.36 -0.70
CA LYS A 192 41.56 -14.00 -0.45
C LYS A 192 40.70 -12.91 -1.10
N LEU A 193 40.25 -13.09 -2.34
CA LEU A 193 39.40 -12.12 -3.03
C LEU A 193 38.05 -12.02 -2.35
N GLN A 194 37.43 -13.15 -1.99
CA GLN A 194 36.16 -13.21 -1.28
C GLN A 194 36.24 -12.51 0.08
N ARG A 195 37.28 -12.78 0.88
CA ARG A 195 37.52 -12.07 2.15
C ARG A 195 37.69 -10.56 1.96
N SER A 196 38.40 -10.14 0.91
CA SER A 196 38.56 -8.71 0.62
C SER A 196 37.22 -8.07 0.22
N ILE A 197 36.40 -8.73 -0.60
CA ILE A 197 35.07 -8.27 -0.97
C ILE A 197 34.17 -8.21 0.27
N CYS A 198 34.19 -9.24 1.11
CA CYS A 198 33.44 -9.26 2.36
C CYS A 198 33.83 -8.08 3.27
N LEU A 199 35.13 -7.85 3.47
CA LEU A 199 35.59 -6.74 4.29
C LEU A 199 35.17 -5.38 3.75
N VAL A 200 35.19 -5.20 2.43
CA VAL A 200 34.71 -3.96 1.79
C VAL A 200 33.20 -3.79 1.99
N LEU A 201 32.41 -4.86 1.80
CA LEU A 201 30.96 -4.82 2.03
C LEU A 201 30.60 -4.57 3.50
N LEU A 202 31.32 -5.23 4.43
CA LEU A 202 31.11 -5.02 5.87
C LEU A 202 31.50 -3.59 6.29
N ALA A 203 32.63 -3.07 5.78
CA ALA A 203 33.02 -1.69 6.01
C ALA A 203 32.00 -0.70 5.40
N GLY A 204 31.55 -0.95 4.18
CA GLY A 204 30.51 -0.15 3.51
C GLY A 204 29.20 -0.15 4.29
N LEU A 205 28.74 -1.31 4.76
CA LEU A 205 27.54 -1.44 5.58
C LEU A 205 27.69 -0.67 6.91
N LEU A 206 28.83 -0.77 7.55
CA LEU A 206 29.09 -0.05 8.79
C LEU A 206 29.11 1.47 8.60
N VAL A 207 29.79 1.94 7.53
CA VAL A 207 29.80 3.37 7.17
C VAL A 207 28.40 3.86 6.85
N PHE A 208 27.62 3.08 6.08
CA PHE A 208 26.22 3.38 5.79
C PHE A 208 25.39 3.45 7.07
N ALA A 209 25.53 2.47 7.97
CA ALA A 209 24.78 2.43 9.22
C ALA A 209 25.14 3.63 10.12
N ILE A 210 26.41 3.99 10.23
CA ILE A 210 26.83 5.17 11.03
C ILE A 210 26.29 6.45 10.40
N GLY A 211 26.46 6.61 9.07
CA GLY A 211 26.07 7.82 8.35
C GLY A 211 24.55 8.07 8.35
N ASN A 212 23.75 7.02 8.36
CA ASN A 212 22.30 7.13 8.33
C ASN A 212 21.63 6.97 9.71
N TYR A 213 22.40 6.77 10.76
CA TYR A 213 21.86 6.54 12.11
C TYR A 213 20.87 7.61 12.56
N SER A 214 21.25 8.87 12.45
CA SER A 214 20.40 10.00 12.87
C SER A 214 19.13 10.13 12.02
N VAL A 215 19.20 9.78 10.74
CA VAL A 215 18.07 9.80 9.82
C VAL A 215 17.05 8.75 10.25
N PHE A 216 17.46 7.51 10.48
CA PHE A 216 16.55 6.42 10.85
C PHE A 216 15.96 6.58 12.26
N ILE A 217 16.78 7.05 13.23
CA ILE A 217 16.32 7.24 14.61
C ILE A 217 15.45 8.49 14.76
N GLY A 218 15.71 9.54 13.96
CA GLY A 218 14.95 10.79 13.99
C GLY A 218 13.61 10.72 13.24
N GLN A 219 13.37 9.70 12.42
CA GLN A 219 12.12 9.57 11.71
C GLN A 219 11.01 9.08 12.63
N THR A 220 9.88 9.80 12.60
CA THR A 220 8.64 9.38 13.23
C THR A 220 7.66 8.95 12.17
N GLN A 221 6.88 7.93 12.45
CA GLN A 221 5.79 7.46 11.61
C GLN A 221 4.50 7.48 12.42
N GLU A 222 3.43 7.95 11.78
CA GLU A 222 2.09 7.85 12.32
C GLU A 222 1.56 6.44 12.02
N TYR A 223 1.18 5.74 13.08
CA TYR A 223 0.51 4.45 13.01
C TYR A 223 -0.96 4.66 13.32
N THR A 224 -1.81 4.10 12.49
CA THR A 224 -3.25 4.12 12.67
C THR A 224 -3.70 2.73 13.10
N HIS A 225 -4.24 2.65 14.31
CA HIS A 225 -4.79 1.40 14.86
C HIS A 225 -6.31 1.42 14.70
N PRO A 226 -6.89 0.51 13.92
CA PRO A 226 -8.33 0.47 13.73
C PRO A 226 -9.02 0.01 15.02
N VAL A 227 -10.09 0.71 15.40
CA VAL A 227 -10.98 0.38 16.52
C VAL A 227 -12.32 -0.11 16.00
N VAL A 228 -12.87 0.58 15.00
CA VAL A 228 -14.06 0.17 14.25
C VAL A 228 -13.77 0.32 12.78
N MET A 229 -14.11 -0.70 11.99
CA MET A 229 -13.91 -0.68 10.54
C MET A 229 -15.15 -1.24 9.85
N GLN A 230 -15.96 -0.36 9.27
CA GLN A 230 -16.98 -0.69 8.30
C GLN A 230 -16.55 -0.08 6.95
N LEU A 231 -15.79 -0.83 6.15
CA LEU A 231 -15.18 -0.39 4.89
C LEU A 231 -15.87 -0.94 3.63
N LEU A 232 -16.97 -1.69 3.83
CA LEU A 232 -17.77 -2.16 2.70
C LEU A 232 -18.63 -1.01 2.17
N ALA A 233 -18.77 -0.95 0.85
CA ALA A 233 -19.53 0.08 0.16
C ALA A 233 -20.17 -0.50 -1.10
N ASN A 234 -21.49 -0.34 -1.23
CA ASN A 234 -22.23 -0.74 -2.42
C ASN A 234 -23.39 0.19 -2.76
N GLU A 235 -23.70 1.13 -1.87
CA GLU A 235 -24.81 2.07 -2.04
C GLU A 235 -24.40 3.49 -1.61
N GLU A 236 -25.23 4.44 -1.99
CA GLU A 236 -25.12 5.85 -1.62
C GLU A 236 -26.45 6.34 -1.07
N LEU A 237 -26.39 7.19 -0.06
CA LEU A 237 -27.56 7.76 0.61
C LEU A 237 -27.52 9.29 0.54
N SER A 238 -28.47 9.90 -0.16
CA SER A 238 -28.66 11.34 -0.15
C SER A 238 -29.35 11.79 1.13
N ILE A 239 -28.88 12.88 1.71
CA ILE A 239 -29.46 13.48 2.92
C ILE A 239 -29.96 14.87 2.57
N GLY A 240 -31.29 15.04 2.59
CA GLY A 240 -31.93 16.34 2.42
C GLY A 240 -31.95 17.14 3.74
N LYS A 241 -33.14 17.40 4.26
CA LYS A 241 -33.33 18.12 5.54
C LYS A 241 -33.28 17.19 6.76
N GLU A 242 -33.30 15.91 6.53
CA GLU A 242 -33.30 14.90 7.58
C GLU A 242 -31.91 14.75 8.20
N LYS A 243 -31.87 14.33 9.46
CA LYS A 243 -30.64 14.08 10.18
C LYS A 243 -30.25 12.62 10.03
N LEU A 244 -29.03 12.35 9.59
CA LEU A 244 -28.43 11.02 9.58
C LEU A 244 -27.71 10.79 10.90
N LEU A 245 -27.91 9.61 11.50
CA LEU A 245 -27.23 9.19 12.72
C LEU A 245 -26.65 7.79 12.49
N GLN A 246 -25.34 7.64 12.68
CA GLN A 246 -24.69 6.33 12.79
C GLN A 246 -24.20 6.15 14.21
N THR A 247 -24.66 5.12 14.88
CA THR A 247 -24.09 4.72 16.18
C THR A 247 -22.97 3.70 15.98
N PHE A 248 -22.03 3.65 16.90
CA PHE A 248 -20.99 2.63 16.93
C PHE A 248 -20.50 2.40 18.36
N GLU A 249 -20.07 1.16 18.63
CA GLU A 249 -19.49 0.77 19.90
C GLU A 249 -17.95 0.86 19.84
N ALA A 250 -17.34 1.41 20.88
CA ALA A 250 -15.89 1.37 21.04
C ALA A 250 -15.51 1.00 22.49
N SER A 251 -14.54 0.11 22.63
CA SER A 251 -13.97 -0.32 23.91
C SER A 251 -12.46 -0.01 24.02
N GLN A 252 -11.86 0.49 22.94
CA GLN A 252 -10.45 0.89 22.89
C GLN A 252 -10.35 2.40 22.69
N PRO A 253 -9.24 3.02 23.11
CA PRO A 253 -9.00 4.43 22.88
C PRO A 253 -8.99 4.77 21.40
N PHE A 254 -9.56 5.93 21.03
CA PHE A 254 -9.58 6.44 19.67
C PHE A 254 -9.53 7.98 19.65
N ASP A 255 -9.06 8.55 18.54
CA ASP A 255 -8.89 9.99 18.34
C ASP A 255 -9.26 10.46 16.93
N ARG A 256 -9.79 9.53 16.11
CA ARG A 256 -10.12 9.82 14.72
C ARG A 256 -11.35 9.02 14.28
N VAL A 257 -12.25 9.70 13.57
CA VAL A 257 -13.39 9.10 12.87
C VAL A 257 -13.36 9.56 11.41
N ILE A 258 -13.44 8.63 10.47
CA ILE A 258 -13.45 8.91 9.04
C ILE A 258 -14.69 8.30 8.43
N PHE A 259 -15.37 9.06 7.57
CA PHE A 259 -16.48 8.57 6.74
C PHE A 259 -16.41 9.20 5.36
N GLN A 260 -17.06 8.57 4.38
CA GLN A 260 -16.97 8.99 2.98
C GLN A 260 -18.30 9.49 2.45
N TRP A 261 -18.19 10.41 1.52
CA TRP A 261 -19.30 10.97 0.77
C TRP A 261 -18.87 11.25 -0.68
N ARG A 262 -19.85 11.43 -1.56
CA ARG A 262 -19.65 11.72 -2.98
C ARG A 262 -20.35 12.99 -3.42
N ASN A 263 -19.73 13.61 -4.40
CA ASN A 263 -20.21 14.81 -5.09
C ASN A 263 -20.01 14.62 -6.59
N ASP A 264 -21.04 14.82 -7.41
CA ASP A 264 -21.02 14.44 -8.81
C ASP A 264 -20.02 15.22 -9.67
N ASP A 265 -19.84 16.51 -9.39
CA ASP A 265 -19.06 17.41 -10.24
C ASP A 265 -18.13 18.40 -9.48
N GLY A 266 -18.07 18.30 -8.16
CA GLY A 266 -17.30 19.20 -7.31
C GLY A 266 -17.86 20.63 -7.25
N SER A 267 -19.02 20.89 -7.85
CA SER A 267 -19.65 22.21 -7.88
C SER A 267 -20.75 22.41 -6.83
N SER A 268 -21.00 21.40 -5.99
CA SER A 268 -22.07 21.44 -5.01
C SER A 268 -21.93 22.59 -4.00
N ASP A 269 -23.01 23.33 -3.81
CA ASP A 269 -23.15 24.39 -2.80
C ASP A 269 -23.53 23.85 -1.42
N ALA A 270 -23.66 22.53 -1.29
CA ALA A 270 -24.12 21.87 -0.08
C ALA A 270 -23.11 21.99 1.06
N VAL A 271 -23.59 22.40 2.21
CA VAL A 271 -22.82 22.44 3.47
C VAL A 271 -23.53 21.57 4.49
N TYR A 272 -22.77 20.63 5.06
CA TYR A 272 -23.23 19.75 6.12
C TYR A 272 -22.39 19.96 7.38
N GLU A 273 -22.95 19.56 8.50
CA GLU A 273 -22.27 19.51 9.78
C GLU A 273 -22.27 18.08 10.27
N ALA A 274 -21.08 17.60 10.61
CA ALA A 274 -20.86 16.30 11.26
C ALA A 274 -20.52 16.53 12.72
N VAL A 275 -21.23 15.87 13.63
CA VAL A 275 -21.02 15.96 15.08
C VAL A 275 -20.83 14.56 15.63
N LEU A 276 -19.72 14.33 16.31
CA LEU A 276 -19.47 13.12 17.09
C LEU A 276 -19.81 13.40 18.55
N ALA A 277 -20.62 12.56 19.16
CA ALA A 277 -21.03 12.68 20.54
C ALA A 277 -20.99 11.35 21.30
N SER A 278 -20.81 11.42 22.61
CA SER A 278 -21.03 10.34 23.57
C SER A 278 -22.25 10.66 24.44
N GLU A 279 -22.58 9.78 25.37
CA GLU A 279 -23.61 10.06 26.39
C GLU A 279 -23.29 11.29 27.27
N THR A 280 -22.00 11.63 27.41
CA THR A 280 -21.54 12.75 28.23
C THR A 280 -21.48 14.09 27.50
N GLY A 281 -21.62 14.09 26.16
CA GLY A 281 -21.63 15.33 25.36
C GLY A 281 -20.92 15.20 24.02
N VAL A 282 -20.77 16.34 23.36
CA VAL A 282 -20.11 16.47 22.06
C VAL A 282 -18.60 16.30 22.23
N ILE A 283 -18.01 15.48 21.34
CA ILE A 283 -16.57 15.19 21.30
C ILE A 283 -15.89 16.03 20.22
N ALA A 284 -16.51 16.08 19.01
CA ALA A 284 -15.97 16.79 17.87
C ALA A 284 -17.09 17.26 16.94
N GLU A 285 -16.83 18.37 16.26
CA GLU A 285 -17.69 18.92 15.21
C GLU A 285 -16.84 19.30 14.00
N GLU A 286 -17.34 19.03 12.79
CA GLU A 286 -16.67 19.40 11.55
C GLU A 286 -17.71 19.85 10.52
N GLU A 287 -17.34 20.83 9.69
CA GLU A 287 -18.16 21.28 8.58
C GLU A 287 -17.70 20.65 7.27
N ILE A 288 -18.62 20.05 6.54
CA ILE A 288 -18.38 19.39 5.27
C ILE A 288 -18.89 20.31 4.16
N THR A 289 -18.02 20.72 3.26
CA THR A 289 -18.39 21.48 2.07
C THR A 289 -18.18 20.67 0.80
N GLY A 290 -19.17 20.64 -0.08
CA GLY A 290 -19.06 20.04 -1.40
C GLY A 290 -18.24 20.89 -2.37
N ALA A 291 -18.12 22.19 -2.13
CA ALA A 291 -17.46 23.12 -3.04
C ALA A 291 -15.95 22.83 -3.16
N GLY A 292 -15.47 22.66 -4.41
CA GLY A 292 -14.05 22.47 -4.70
C GLY A 292 -13.48 21.09 -4.31
N GLN A 293 -14.32 20.16 -3.87
CA GLN A 293 -13.89 18.80 -3.55
C GLN A 293 -14.04 17.89 -4.79
N PRO A 294 -13.07 17.01 -5.03
CA PRO A 294 -13.16 16.04 -6.11
C PRO A 294 -14.29 15.03 -5.87
N TYR A 295 -14.60 14.27 -6.88
CA TYR A 295 -15.68 13.28 -6.99
C TYR A 295 -15.93 12.40 -5.74
N ASN A 296 -14.87 12.06 -4.99
CA ASN A 296 -14.94 11.32 -3.74
C ASN A 296 -14.37 12.18 -2.60
N GLY A 297 -15.21 12.53 -1.64
CA GLY A 297 -14.79 13.21 -0.43
C GLY A 297 -14.67 12.25 0.76
N ALA A 298 -13.74 12.54 1.65
CA ALA A 298 -13.66 11.92 2.96
C ALA A 298 -13.60 13.02 4.02
N THR A 299 -14.42 12.88 5.06
CA THR A 299 -14.34 13.75 6.23
C THR A 299 -13.60 13.02 7.33
N VAL A 300 -12.62 13.73 7.92
CA VAL A 300 -11.80 13.24 9.03
C VAL A 300 -12.09 14.10 10.24
N LEU A 301 -12.78 13.54 11.21
CA LEU A 301 -12.91 14.14 12.54
C LEU A 301 -11.70 13.72 13.38
N SER A 302 -10.88 14.69 13.77
CA SER A 302 -9.73 14.46 14.67
C SER A 302 -9.96 15.23 15.98
N PHE A 303 -9.72 14.58 17.09
CA PHE A 303 -10.02 15.11 18.43
C PHE A 303 -9.02 14.56 19.47
N PRO A 304 -8.96 15.14 20.68
CA PRO A 304 -8.16 14.57 21.75
C PRO A 304 -8.57 13.12 22.05
N MET A 305 -7.59 12.28 22.38
CA MET A 305 -7.80 10.85 22.64
C MET A 305 -8.98 10.61 23.60
N VAL A 306 -9.99 9.94 23.11
CA VAL A 306 -11.11 9.43 23.92
C VAL A 306 -10.73 8.05 24.43
N THR A 307 -10.83 7.85 25.75
CA THR A 307 -10.55 6.56 26.39
C THR A 307 -11.85 6.06 27.01
N PRO A 308 -12.53 5.07 26.38
CA PRO A 308 -13.75 4.50 26.92
C PRO A 308 -13.50 3.75 28.26
N ASP A 309 -14.45 3.82 29.16
CA ASP A 309 -14.48 2.94 30.34
C ASP A 309 -15.39 1.72 30.03
N GLY A 310 -14.77 0.68 29.47
CA GLY A 310 -15.49 -0.47 28.88
C GLY A 310 -16.04 -0.19 27.49
N THR A 311 -17.01 -1.00 27.06
CA THR A 311 -17.71 -0.79 25.78
C THR A 311 -18.71 0.32 25.92
N GLN A 312 -18.56 1.39 25.15
CA GLN A 312 -19.45 2.56 25.16
C GLN A 312 -19.98 2.84 23.75
N MET A 313 -21.21 3.36 23.69
CA MET A 313 -21.87 3.77 22.46
C MET A 313 -21.55 5.23 22.14
N TYR A 314 -21.22 5.48 20.87
CA TYR A 314 -20.97 6.80 20.32
C TYR A 314 -21.91 7.05 19.13
N THR A 315 -22.20 8.31 18.85
CA THR A 315 -23.11 8.71 17.78
C THR A 315 -22.45 9.72 16.89
N LEU A 316 -22.28 9.38 15.62
CA LEU A 316 -21.95 10.32 14.55
C LEU A 316 -23.25 10.83 13.94
N SER A 317 -23.50 12.13 14.01
CA SER A 317 -24.67 12.77 13.42
C SER A 317 -24.26 13.69 12.27
N ILE A 318 -24.96 13.61 11.16
CA ILE A 318 -24.72 14.42 9.97
C ILE A 318 -26.02 15.12 9.61
N ARG A 319 -25.96 16.46 9.44
CA ARG A 319 -27.14 17.24 9.03
C ARG A 319 -26.75 18.31 8.01
N LYS A 320 -27.65 18.60 7.07
CA LYS A 320 -27.47 19.69 6.12
C LYS A 320 -27.68 21.04 6.81
N LYS A 321 -26.73 21.96 6.65
CA LYS A 321 -26.79 23.35 7.15
C LYS A 321 -27.34 24.31 6.11
N SER A 322 -26.85 24.20 4.86
CA SER A 322 -27.19 25.14 3.78
C SER A 322 -26.94 24.49 2.40
N GLY A 323 -27.28 25.24 1.35
CA GLY A 323 -27.12 24.84 -0.03
C GLY A 323 -28.38 24.20 -0.63
N THR A 324 -28.44 24.16 -1.96
CA THR A 324 -29.55 23.55 -2.72
C THR A 324 -29.25 22.09 -3.10
N ASP A 325 -27.99 21.79 -3.35
CA ASP A 325 -27.53 20.46 -3.74
C ASP A 325 -27.46 19.48 -2.56
N GLU A 326 -27.28 18.21 -2.84
CA GLU A 326 -27.16 17.14 -1.83
C GLU A 326 -25.88 16.36 -2.04
N LEU A 327 -25.13 16.12 -0.96
CA LEU A 327 -24.06 15.14 -0.95
C LEU A 327 -24.63 13.74 -0.71
N ARG A 328 -23.98 12.75 -1.30
CA ARG A 328 -24.34 11.32 -1.14
C ARG A 328 -23.34 10.66 -0.22
N PHE A 329 -23.81 10.15 0.89
CA PHE A 329 -22.99 9.45 1.87
C PHE A 329 -22.86 7.98 1.49
N VAL A 330 -21.63 7.45 1.52
CA VAL A 330 -21.34 6.08 1.11
C VAL A 330 -21.80 5.11 2.19
N THR A 331 -22.59 4.12 1.79
CA THR A 331 -23.18 3.13 2.69
C THR A 331 -23.02 1.71 2.14
N TYR A 332 -23.27 0.73 2.98
CA TYR A 332 -23.33 -0.68 2.61
C TYR A 332 -24.64 -1.29 3.08
N SER A 333 -25.30 -2.02 2.18
CA SER A 333 -26.50 -2.81 2.45
C SER A 333 -26.44 -4.14 1.73
N MET A 334 -26.72 -5.23 2.43
CA MET A 334 -26.92 -6.56 1.83
C MET A 334 -28.27 -7.15 2.17
N GLY A 335 -29.28 -6.35 2.51
CA GLY A 335 -30.67 -6.75 2.70
C GLY A 335 -30.98 -7.75 3.83
N TYR A 336 -30.04 -8.63 4.12
CA TYR A 336 -30.14 -9.71 5.14
C TYR A 336 -28.84 -9.83 5.98
N TYR A 337 -27.85 -8.99 5.74
CA TYR A 337 -26.58 -9.01 6.44
C TYR A 337 -26.29 -7.62 7.00
N ASP A 338 -26.20 -7.55 8.32
CA ASP A 338 -25.72 -6.38 9.03
C ASP A 338 -24.19 -6.35 8.93
N ALA A 339 -23.66 -5.36 8.22
CA ALA A 339 -22.22 -5.23 8.01
C ALA A 339 -21.49 -4.78 9.28
N TYR A 340 -22.21 -4.12 10.18
CA TYR A 340 -21.67 -3.65 11.45
C TYR A 340 -22.68 -3.78 12.60
N ALA A 341 -22.71 -4.94 13.23
CA ALA A 341 -23.64 -5.25 14.32
C ALA A 341 -23.42 -4.44 15.64
N GLY A 342 -22.36 -3.65 15.72
CA GLY A 342 -22.06 -2.78 16.88
C GLY A 342 -22.74 -1.41 16.86
N GLY A 343 -23.66 -1.17 15.91
CA GLY A 343 -24.36 0.11 15.81
C GLY A 343 -25.51 0.08 14.81
N THR A 344 -26.17 1.21 14.60
CA THR A 344 -27.30 1.36 13.68
C THR A 344 -27.22 2.68 12.93
N LEU A 345 -27.67 2.68 11.67
CA LEU A 345 -27.84 3.88 10.86
C LEU A 345 -29.32 4.28 10.86
N THR A 346 -29.60 5.54 11.19
CA THR A 346 -30.97 6.08 11.14
C THR A 346 -31.03 7.36 10.31
N LEU A 347 -32.11 7.55 9.56
CA LEU A 347 -32.39 8.76 8.81
C LEU A 347 -33.75 9.31 9.23
N GLY A 348 -33.80 10.56 9.72
CA GLY A 348 -35.03 11.18 10.18
C GLY A 348 -35.71 10.43 11.34
N GLY A 349 -34.95 9.61 12.09
CA GLY A 349 -35.46 8.76 13.18
C GLY A 349 -35.95 7.38 12.74
N GLN A 350 -35.89 7.07 11.45
CA GLN A 350 -36.19 5.72 10.93
C GLN A 350 -34.89 4.93 10.79
N GLU A 351 -34.86 3.74 11.40
CA GLU A 351 -33.72 2.82 11.26
C GLU A 351 -33.64 2.24 9.84
N LEU A 352 -32.42 2.17 9.31
CA LEU A 352 -32.10 1.66 8.00
C LEU A 352 -31.38 0.31 8.11
N THR A 353 -31.62 -0.59 7.16
CA THR A 353 -30.89 -1.87 7.05
C THR A 353 -29.56 -1.70 6.30
N LYS A 354 -28.78 -0.70 6.66
CA LYS A 354 -27.48 -0.37 6.08
C LYS A 354 -26.63 0.39 7.08
N ASP A 355 -25.33 0.42 6.85
CA ASP A 355 -24.37 1.15 7.65
C ASP A 355 -23.57 2.14 6.80
N LEU A 356 -23.17 3.25 7.44
CA LEU A 356 -22.27 4.21 6.85
C LEU A 356 -20.88 3.57 6.68
N LEU A 357 -20.19 3.84 5.57
CA LEU A 357 -18.77 3.53 5.45
C LEU A 357 -18.02 4.38 6.48
N LEU A 358 -17.54 3.73 7.54
CA LEU A 358 -17.02 4.35 8.73
C LEU A 358 -15.74 3.66 9.20
N SER A 359 -14.72 4.44 9.51
CA SER A 359 -13.51 3.99 10.20
C SER A 359 -13.29 4.80 11.45
N VAL A 360 -13.16 4.13 12.59
CA VAL A 360 -12.75 4.71 13.86
C VAL A 360 -11.36 4.18 14.21
N SER A 361 -10.44 5.07 14.52
CA SER A 361 -9.05 4.67 14.74
C SER A 361 -8.38 5.47 15.83
N ARG A 362 -7.32 4.89 16.38
CA ARG A 362 -6.35 5.53 17.26
C ARG A 362 -5.08 5.85 16.46
N THR A 363 -4.62 7.07 16.55
CA THR A 363 -3.33 7.48 16.02
C THR A 363 -2.23 7.38 17.08
N GLU A 364 -1.10 6.84 16.70
CA GLU A 364 0.08 6.78 17.54
C GLU A 364 1.31 7.18 16.73
N ILE A 365 2.03 8.21 17.21
CA ILE A 365 3.28 8.62 16.58
C ILE A 365 4.42 7.85 17.24
N LYS A 366 5.04 6.94 16.49
CA LYS A 366 6.21 6.17 16.96
C LYS A 366 7.45 6.56 16.16
N THR A 367 8.60 6.46 16.78
CA THR A 367 9.86 6.46 16.04
C THR A 367 9.91 5.23 15.14
N TYR A 368 10.32 5.41 13.89
CA TYR A 368 10.41 4.34 12.89
C TYR A 368 11.22 3.14 13.42
N THR A 369 12.33 3.44 14.10
CA THR A 369 13.08 2.43 14.84
C THR A 369 13.73 3.02 16.10
N THR A 370 13.99 2.19 17.10
CA THR A 370 14.76 2.58 18.27
C THR A 370 16.24 2.34 18.06
N ALA A 371 17.12 3.07 18.76
CA ALA A 371 18.56 2.86 18.70
C ALA A 371 18.96 1.39 18.93
N LYS A 372 18.30 0.72 19.89
CA LYS A 372 18.54 -0.69 20.18
C LYS A 372 18.19 -1.59 19.00
N ARG A 373 17.04 -1.38 18.36
CA ARG A 373 16.60 -2.15 17.19
C ARG A 373 17.54 -1.89 16.00
N TYR A 374 17.87 -0.63 15.75
CA TYR A 374 18.77 -0.26 14.64
C TYR A 374 20.10 -0.99 14.72
N TRP A 375 20.77 -0.94 15.87
CA TRP A 375 22.05 -1.63 16.04
C TRP A 375 21.93 -3.16 16.09
N ALA A 376 20.83 -3.70 16.60
CA ALA A 376 20.58 -5.13 16.55
C ALA A 376 20.44 -5.62 15.09
N PHE A 377 19.74 -4.89 14.23
CA PHE A 377 19.64 -5.21 12.81
C PHE A 377 20.96 -5.06 12.08
N THR A 378 21.68 -3.96 12.33
CA THR A 378 23.02 -3.77 11.76
C THR A 378 23.94 -4.93 12.14
N ALA A 379 23.96 -5.33 13.40
CA ALA A 379 24.76 -6.47 13.87
C ALA A 379 24.31 -7.79 13.23
N PHE A 380 23.02 -8.01 13.07
CA PHE A 380 22.48 -9.19 12.39
C PHE A 380 22.93 -9.27 10.93
N PHE A 381 22.83 -8.18 10.17
CA PHE A 381 23.28 -8.13 8.79
C PHE A 381 24.82 -8.30 8.65
N ILE A 382 25.58 -7.71 9.58
CA ILE A 382 27.04 -7.91 9.64
C ILE A 382 27.35 -9.40 9.88
N ALA A 383 26.68 -10.02 10.84
CA ALA A 383 26.87 -11.44 11.15
C ALA A 383 26.46 -12.35 9.99
N ALA A 384 25.32 -12.07 9.34
CA ALA A 384 24.86 -12.82 8.17
C ALA A 384 25.84 -12.72 6.99
N LEU A 385 26.30 -11.51 6.67
CA LEU A 385 27.34 -11.31 5.67
C LEU A 385 28.65 -12.01 6.03
N ALA A 386 29.07 -11.95 7.30
CA ALA A 386 30.29 -12.64 7.74
C ALA A 386 30.16 -14.17 7.58
N MET A 387 28.99 -14.75 7.92
CA MET A 387 28.74 -16.18 7.75
C MET A 387 28.74 -16.64 6.29
N LEU A 388 28.34 -15.80 5.34
CA LEU A 388 28.40 -16.12 3.92
C LEU A 388 29.84 -16.24 3.37
N PHE A 389 30.86 -15.74 4.13
CA PHE A 389 32.23 -15.66 3.68
C PHE A 389 33.24 -16.45 4.56
N VAL A 390 32.75 -17.12 5.61
CA VAL A 390 33.53 -18.03 6.45
C VAL A 390 33.39 -19.46 5.94
#